data_6fcac21a95d03a6658ad126b20af181d
#
_entry.id   6fcac21a95d03a6658ad126b20af181d
#
_cell.length_a   1.000
_cell.length_b   1.000
_cell.length_c   1.000
_cell.angle_alpha   90.00
_cell.angle_beta   90.00
_cell.angle_gamma   90.00
#
_symmetry.space_group_name_H-M   'P 1'
#
loop_
_entity.id
_entity.type
_entity.pdbx_description
1 polymer ?
#
loop_
_entity_poly.entity_id
_entity_poly.type
_entity_poly.pdbx_seq_one_letter_code
_entity_poly.pdbx_strand_id
1 'polypeptide(L)'
;MLKSLTRHNIPKEHPRDNSLKIRANLSDSFDNGIISQFGLIAHGRGEAFDYILGETTPKISLKTIHVATAQLLLSDSVISVNGNSAALCAKSIVQLANLTNSKIEINLFHKSKTRANKISQLLKKHGAKDVYGLNTKYLTKIPGLKSNRKYIDKRGIFLSDVIFVPLEDGDRTEFLKKMNKTVITVDLNPLSRTSAMSDITIVDNLVRVLPEMIKQSRNMSNLSESDLQKIIKKFNNKKQLNLILKYMSKRLIDLST
;
A
#
# COMPACT_ATOMS: atom_id res chain seq x y z
N MET A 1 18.64 8.15 -26.76
CA MET A 1 18.84 7.38 -25.50
C MET A 1 19.35 8.34 -24.43
N LEU A 2 18.45 9.07 -23.78
CA LEU A 2 18.78 9.97 -22.66
C LEU A 2 19.08 9.10 -21.45
N LYS A 3 20.35 8.81 -21.19
CA LYS A 3 20.78 8.24 -19.90
C LYS A 3 20.36 9.23 -18.81
N SER A 4 19.60 8.75 -17.83
CA SER A 4 19.11 9.57 -16.72
C SER A 4 20.29 10.21 -16.00
N LEU A 5 20.49 11.49 -16.25
CA LEU A 5 21.50 12.32 -15.56
C LEU A 5 21.16 12.61 -14.10
N THR A 6 20.02 12.10 -13.61
CA THR A 6 19.44 12.52 -12.33
C THR A 6 19.69 11.59 -11.15
N ARG A 7 20.28 10.41 -11.34
CA ARG A 7 20.31 9.37 -10.29
C ARG A 7 21.44 9.43 -9.29
N HIS A 8 22.53 10.11 -9.60
CA HIS A 8 23.78 9.91 -8.85
C HIS A 8 24.29 11.11 -8.06
N ASN A 9 23.61 12.26 -8.07
CA ASN A 9 24.12 13.48 -7.45
C ASN A 9 23.11 14.23 -6.57
N ILE A 10 22.23 13.54 -5.84
CA ILE A 10 21.41 14.21 -4.83
C ILE A 10 22.27 14.28 -3.56
N PRO A 11 22.70 15.50 -3.12
CA PRO A 11 23.45 15.66 -1.88
C PRO A 11 22.62 15.13 -0.71
N LYS A 12 23.26 14.41 0.22
CA LYS A 12 22.55 13.84 1.39
C LYS A 12 21.91 14.92 2.28
N GLU A 13 22.50 16.10 2.28
CA GLU A 13 22.01 17.26 3.04
C GLU A 13 20.89 18.02 2.31
N HIS A 14 20.46 17.59 1.12
CA HIS A 14 19.41 18.27 0.37
C HIS A 14 18.08 18.17 1.14
N PRO A 15 17.37 19.29 1.40
CA PRO A 15 16.11 19.28 2.18
C PRO A 15 15.05 18.32 1.65
N ARG A 16 15.09 18.02 0.34
CA ARG A 16 14.18 17.11 -0.37
C ARG A 16 14.82 15.78 -0.77
N ASP A 17 15.89 15.36 -0.10
CA ASP A 17 16.64 14.14 -0.45
C ASP A 17 15.71 12.91 -0.59
N ASN A 18 14.83 12.71 0.39
CA ASN A 18 13.90 11.57 0.38
C ASN A 18 12.91 11.63 -0.79
N SER A 19 12.24 12.75 -1.03
CA SER A 19 11.26 12.87 -2.13
C SER A 19 11.93 12.77 -3.50
N LEU A 20 13.15 13.31 -3.66
CA LEU A 20 13.91 13.19 -4.91
C LEU A 20 14.36 11.75 -5.17
N LYS A 21 14.79 11.01 -4.15
CA LYS A 21 15.12 9.58 -4.27
C LYS A 21 13.89 8.74 -4.64
N ILE A 22 12.74 9.02 -4.06
CA ILE A 22 11.47 8.36 -4.41
C ILE A 22 11.14 8.60 -5.88
N ARG A 23 11.22 9.85 -6.36
CA ARG A 23 10.97 10.20 -7.77
C ARG A 23 11.95 9.51 -8.72
N ALA A 24 13.23 9.49 -8.38
CA ALA A 24 14.26 8.81 -9.17
C ALA A 24 13.96 7.30 -9.28
N ASN A 25 13.62 6.64 -8.16
CA ASN A 25 13.25 5.23 -8.14
C ASN A 25 12.00 4.93 -8.99
N LEU A 26 11.00 5.81 -8.96
CA LEU A 26 9.79 5.65 -9.77
C LEU A 26 10.09 5.82 -11.27
N SER A 27 10.91 6.81 -11.65
CA SER A 27 11.36 6.98 -13.02
C SER A 27 12.10 5.75 -13.53
N ASP A 28 13.01 5.19 -12.73
CA ASP A 28 13.73 3.95 -13.03
C ASP A 28 12.80 2.77 -13.23
N SER A 29 11.81 2.68 -12.34
CA SER A 29 10.85 1.60 -12.38
C SER A 29 9.91 1.72 -13.59
N PHE A 30 9.68 2.94 -14.09
CA PHE A 30 8.98 3.16 -15.35
C PHE A 30 9.82 2.67 -16.53
N ASP A 31 11.08 3.09 -16.63
CA ASP A 31 12.00 2.68 -17.70
C ASP A 31 12.20 1.16 -17.72
N ASN A 32 12.24 0.54 -16.53
CA ASN A 32 12.31 -0.91 -16.37
C ASN A 32 10.96 -1.63 -16.61
N GLY A 33 9.89 -0.89 -16.90
CA GLY A 33 8.56 -1.44 -17.20
C GLY A 33 7.85 -2.10 -16.01
N ILE A 34 8.15 -1.69 -14.78
CA ILE A 34 7.46 -2.09 -13.54
C ILE A 34 6.24 -1.21 -13.32
N ILE A 35 6.37 0.10 -13.55
CA ILE A 35 5.29 1.10 -13.44
C ILE A 35 4.76 1.46 -14.83
N SER A 36 3.49 1.85 -14.91
CA SER A 36 2.92 2.49 -16.09
C SER A 36 3.00 4.01 -15.97
N GLN A 37 2.87 4.71 -17.10
CA GLN A 37 2.75 6.17 -17.12
C GLN A 37 1.67 6.70 -16.19
N PHE A 38 0.50 6.03 -16.13
CA PHE A 38 -0.58 6.40 -15.21
C PHE A 38 -0.18 6.22 -13.73
N GLY A 39 0.73 5.29 -13.43
CA GLY A 39 1.28 5.13 -12.08
C GLY A 39 2.12 6.32 -11.64
N LEU A 40 2.91 6.92 -12.54
CA LEU A 40 3.67 8.15 -12.26
C LEU A 40 2.73 9.32 -11.95
N ILE A 41 1.65 9.50 -12.75
CA ILE A 41 0.65 10.54 -12.54
C ILE A 41 -0.07 10.35 -11.20
N ALA A 42 -0.45 9.12 -10.88
CA ALA A 42 -1.11 8.81 -9.60
C ALA A 42 -0.20 9.10 -8.39
N HIS A 43 1.09 8.79 -8.50
CA HIS A 43 2.06 9.12 -7.45
C HIS A 43 2.18 10.63 -7.23
N GLY A 44 2.33 11.42 -8.30
CA GLY A 44 2.44 12.87 -8.19
C GLY A 44 1.23 13.52 -7.53
N ARG A 45 0.01 13.03 -7.81
CA ARG A 45 -1.20 13.48 -7.09
C ARG A 45 -1.17 13.15 -5.60
N GLY A 46 -0.68 11.96 -5.24
CA GLY A 46 -0.53 11.55 -3.85
C GLY A 46 0.52 12.38 -3.12
N GLU A 47 1.64 12.68 -3.77
CA GLU A 47 2.74 13.47 -3.21
C GLU A 47 2.29 14.86 -2.76
N ALA A 48 1.32 15.49 -3.44
CA ALA A 48 0.76 16.77 -3.01
C ALA A 48 0.12 16.69 -1.60
N PHE A 49 -0.54 15.58 -1.28
CA PHE A 49 -1.05 15.34 0.07
C PHE A 49 0.05 15.07 1.09
N ASP A 50 1.18 14.48 0.67
CA ASP A 50 2.32 14.26 1.56
C ASP A 50 2.93 15.57 2.04
N TYR A 51 3.00 16.61 1.19
CA TYR A 51 3.40 17.95 1.61
C TYR A 51 2.45 18.55 2.65
N ILE A 52 1.14 18.40 2.45
CA ILE A 52 0.13 18.86 3.41
C ILE A 52 0.26 18.09 4.72
N LEU A 53 0.58 16.79 4.67
CA LEU A 53 0.81 15.93 5.82
C LEU A 53 2.12 16.29 6.56
N GLY A 54 3.07 16.93 5.87
CA GLY A 54 4.35 17.39 6.39
C GLY A 54 5.49 16.41 6.18
N GLU A 55 5.36 15.47 5.24
CA GLU A 55 6.36 14.46 4.87
C GLU A 55 6.84 13.60 6.07
N THR A 56 6.00 13.50 7.08
CA THR A 56 6.25 12.75 8.32
C THR A 56 5.03 11.90 8.69
N THR A 57 5.24 10.84 9.45
CA THR A 57 4.15 9.99 9.93
C THR A 57 3.45 10.62 11.13
N PRO A 58 2.20 11.09 11.02
CA PRO A 58 1.47 11.64 12.15
C PRO A 58 1.19 10.60 13.23
N LYS A 59 1.08 11.02 14.50
CA LYS A 59 0.69 10.14 15.62
C LYS A 59 -0.64 9.40 15.36
N ILE A 60 -1.55 10.02 14.63
CA ILE A 60 -2.83 9.42 14.23
C ILE A 60 -2.58 8.24 13.28
N SER A 61 -1.70 8.40 12.31
CA SER A 61 -1.33 7.34 11.37
C SER A 61 -0.57 6.20 12.05
N LEU A 62 0.30 6.49 13.05
CA LEU A 62 0.95 5.46 13.85
C LEU A 62 -0.06 4.57 14.59
N LYS A 63 -1.13 5.14 15.14
CA LYS A 63 -2.22 4.37 15.77
C LYS A 63 -2.94 3.48 14.74
N THR A 64 -3.16 3.99 13.55
CA THR A 64 -3.81 3.22 12.47
C THR A 64 -2.90 2.09 11.97
N ILE A 65 -1.59 2.35 11.85
CA ILE A 65 -0.58 1.33 11.53
C ILE A 65 -0.59 0.20 12.56
N HIS A 66 -0.68 0.55 13.84
CA HIS A 66 -0.78 -0.43 14.93
C HIS A 66 -1.99 -1.37 14.76
N VAL A 67 -3.16 -0.81 14.50
CA VAL A 67 -4.40 -1.59 14.27
C VAL A 67 -4.30 -2.43 12.99
N ALA A 68 -3.82 -1.85 11.89
CA ALA A 68 -3.65 -2.55 10.62
C ALA A 68 -2.69 -3.75 10.75
N THR A 69 -1.61 -3.58 11.50
CA THR A 69 -0.64 -4.66 11.76
C THR A 69 -1.25 -5.77 12.60
N ALA A 70 -1.99 -5.45 13.66
CA ALA A 70 -2.71 -6.43 14.47
C ALA A 70 -3.72 -7.22 13.62
N GLN A 71 -4.43 -6.54 12.70
CA GLN A 71 -5.38 -7.19 11.80
C GLN A 71 -4.70 -8.17 10.85
N LEU A 72 -3.53 -7.83 10.30
CA LEU A 72 -2.77 -8.75 9.43
C LEU A 72 -2.26 -9.98 10.20
N LEU A 73 -1.80 -9.80 11.44
CA LEU A 73 -1.29 -10.90 12.26
C LEU A 73 -2.39 -11.89 12.67
N LEU A 74 -3.63 -11.42 12.79
CA LEU A 74 -4.77 -12.22 13.27
C LEU A 74 -5.48 -12.99 12.15
N SER A 75 -5.25 -12.67 10.86
CA SER A 75 -6.14 -13.07 9.77
C SER A 75 -5.42 -13.84 8.66
N ASP A 76 -6.15 -14.68 7.92
CA ASP A 76 -5.70 -15.11 6.60
C ASP A 76 -5.71 -13.89 5.66
N SER A 77 -4.54 -13.36 5.39
CA SER A 77 -4.38 -12.09 4.70
C SER A 77 -3.57 -12.20 3.42
N VAL A 78 -3.80 -11.24 2.51
CA VAL A 78 -3.03 -11.10 1.28
C VAL A 78 -2.64 -9.65 1.04
N ILE A 79 -1.39 -9.44 0.65
CA ILE A 79 -0.89 -8.14 0.19
C ILE A 79 -1.09 -8.05 -1.32
N SER A 80 -1.96 -7.15 -1.76
CA SER A 80 -2.25 -6.92 -3.17
C SER A 80 -1.26 -5.92 -3.77
N VAL A 81 -0.34 -6.40 -4.59
CA VAL A 81 0.78 -5.62 -5.13
C VAL A 81 0.43 -5.08 -6.52
N ASN A 82 0.64 -3.79 -6.71
CA ASN A 82 0.63 -3.13 -8.02
C ASN A 82 2.02 -2.60 -8.40
N GLY A 83 2.15 -1.96 -9.57
CA GLY A 83 3.43 -1.44 -10.06
C GLY A 83 4.07 -0.43 -9.10
N ASN A 84 3.30 0.54 -8.60
CA ASN A 84 3.80 1.58 -7.70
C ASN A 84 4.26 1.02 -6.36
N SER A 85 3.46 0.15 -5.75
CA SER A 85 3.83 -0.46 -4.48
C SER A 85 5.06 -1.37 -4.61
N ALA A 86 5.18 -2.11 -5.72
CA ALA A 86 6.37 -2.92 -6.00
C ALA A 86 7.61 -2.05 -6.19
N ALA A 87 7.53 -0.97 -6.98
CA ALA A 87 8.64 -0.07 -7.22
C ALA A 87 9.15 0.61 -5.94
N LEU A 88 8.21 1.08 -5.12
CA LEU A 88 8.54 1.80 -3.89
C LEU A 88 9.07 0.88 -2.79
N CYS A 89 8.48 -0.31 -2.64
CA CYS A 89 8.61 -1.05 -1.38
C CYS A 89 8.69 -2.57 -1.54
N ALA A 90 9.15 -3.14 -2.67
CA ALA A 90 9.17 -4.58 -2.89
C ALA A 90 9.80 -5.37 -1.73
N LYS A 91 10.96 -4.93 -1.23
CA LYS A 91 11.65 -5.55 -0.08
C LYS A 91 10.78 -5.55 1.18
N SER A 92 10.21 -4.39 1.52
CA SER A 92 9.38 -4.24 2.73
C SER A 92 8.07 -5.02 2.61
N ILE A 93 7.48 -5.11 1.42
CA ILE A 93 6.29 -5.95 1.16
C ILE A 93 6.60 -7.41 1.48
N VAL A 94 7.72 -7.93 0.98
CA VAL A 94 8.11 -9.34 1.22
C VAL A 94 8.42 -9.57 2.69
N GLN A 95 9.12 -8.64 3.36
CA GLN A 95 9.41 -8.73 4.79
C GLN A 95 8.12 -8.74 5.62
N LEU A 96 7.18 -7.83 5.33
CA LEU A 96 5.91 -7.78 6.02
C LEU A 96 5.11 -9.07 5.80
N ALA A 97 5.02 -9.55 4.55
CA ALA A 97 4.33 -10.79 4.22
C ALA A 97 4.88 -11.99 5.02
N ASN A 98 6.20 -12.09 5.13
CA ASN A 98 6.83 -13.16 5.91
C ASN A 98 6.54 -13.06 7.42
N LEU A 99 6.49 -11.85 7.98
CA LEU A 99 6.23 -11.63 9.41
C LEU A 99 4.76 -11.84 9.78
N THR A 100 3.84 -11.54 8.86
CA THR A 100 2.38 -11.66 9.09
C THR A 100 1.78 -12.91 8.47
N ASN A 101 2.60 -13.79 7.90
CA ASN A 101 2.17 -14.95 7.12
C ASN A 101 1.17 -14.61 5.99
N SER A 102 1.26 -13.38 5.47
CA SER A 102 0.38 -12.91 4.40
C SER A 102 0.81 -13.46 3.04
N LYS A 103 -0.15 -13.80 2.21
CA LYS A 103 0.08 -14.10 0.80
C LYS A 103 0.47 -12.83 0.03
N ILE A 104 1.09 -12.99 -1.14
CA ILE A 104 1.38 -11.87 -2.05
C ILE A 104 0.70 -12.14 -3.38
N GLU A 105 -0.16 -11.21 -3.83
CA GLU A 105 -0.82 -11.30 -5.13
C GLU A 105 -0.59 -10.04 -5.96
N ILE A 106 -0.14 -10.21 -7.22
CA ILE A 106 -0.01 -9.12 -8.18
C ILE A 106 -1.36 -8.86 -8.83
N ASN A 107 -1.85 -7.63 -8.69
CA ASN A 107 -3.09 -7.20 -9.30
C ASN A 107 -2.94 -5.81 -9.93
N LEU A 108 -3.01 -5.75 -11.27
CA LEU A 108 -2.72 -4.56 -12.07
C LEU A 108 -3.97 -3.98 -12.69
N PHE A 109 -4.13 -2.65 -12.62
CA PHE A 109 -5.20 -1.92 -13.31
C PHE A 109 -5.08 -2.08 -14.84
N HIS A 110 -3.91 -1.77 -15.40
CA HIS A 110 -3.58 -2.05 -16.79
C HIS A 110 -2.87 -3.40 -16.86
N LYS A 111 -3.63 -4.46 -17.13
CA LYS A 111 -3.11 -5.83 -17.17
C LYS A 111 -2.03 -5.94 -18.26
N SER A 112 -0.82 -6.31 -17.87
CA SER A 112 0.29 -6.61 -18.76
C SER A 112 1.05 -7.82 -18.20
N LYS A 113 1.11 -8.89 -18.97
CA LYS A 113 1.83 -10.11 -18.60
C LYS A 113 3.33 -9.81 -18.36
N THR A 114 3.93 -9.00 -19.23
CA THR A 114 5.35 -8.61 -19.12
C THR A 114 5.60 -7.85 -17.81
N ARG A 115 4.74 -6.87 -17.47
CA ARG A 115 4.86 -6.09 -16.24
C ARG A 115 4.64 -6.97 -15.01
N ALA A 116 3.63 -7.82 -15.01
CA ALA A 116 3.37 -8.74 -13.91
C ALA A 116 4.55 -9.68 -13.66
N ASN A 117 5.18 -10.21 -14.72
CA ASN A 117 6.37 -11.03 -14.61
C ASN A 117 7.57 -10.25 -14.02
N LYS A 118 7.81 -9.01 -14.46
CA LYS A 118 8.88 -8.15 -13.91
C LYS A 118 8.67 -7.85 -12.42
N ILE A 119 7.44 -7.56 -12.01
CA ILE A 119 7.08 -7.36 -10.59
C ILE A 119 7.32 -8.66 -9.81
N SER A 120 6.91 -9.80 -10.35
CA SER A 120 7.14 -11.09 -9.71
C SER A 120 8.64 -11.39 -9.51
N GLN A 121 9.45 -11.15 -10.54
CA GLN A 121 10.90 -11.30 -10.46
C GLN A 121 11.50 -10.40 -9.38
N LEU A 122 11.04 -9.13 -9.31
CA LEU A 122 11.49 -8.18 -8.28
C LEU A 122 11.13 -8.67 -6.87
N LEU A 123 9.90 -9.14 -6.64
CA LEU A 123 9.47 -9.68 -5.35
C LEU A 123 10.26 -10.94 -4.97
N LYS A 124 10.47 -11.85 -5.92
CA LYS A 124 11.28 -13.07 -5.72
C LYS A 124 12.75 -12.76 -5.42
N LYS A 125 13.33 -11.74 -6.06
CA LYS A 125 14.68 -11.25 -5.73
C LYS A 125 14.80 -10.82 -4.27
N HIS A 126 13.70 -10.37 -3.65
CA HIS A 126 13.64 -10.02 -2.24
C HIS A 126 13.17 -11.16 -1.32
N GLY A 127 13.04 -12.39 -1.84
CA GLY A 127 12.75 -13.59 -1.05
C GLY A 127 11.27 -13.97 -0.98
N ALA A 128 10.41 -13.45 -1.87
CA ALA A 128 9.04 -13.95 -1.97
C ALA A 128 9.06 -15.42 -2.47
N LYS A 129 8.45 -16.32 -1.69
CA LYS A 129 8.33 -17.74 -2.07
C LYS A 129 7.28 -17.91 -3.16
N ASP A 130 6.03 -17.53 -2.86
CA ASP A 130 4.91 -17.60 -3.75
C ASP A 130 4.39 -16.21 -4.12
N VAL A 131 4.12 -16.01 -5.41
CA VAL A 131 3.54 -14.78 -5.93
C VAL A 131 2.33 -15.16 -6.80
N TYR A 132 1.14 -14.84 -6.32
CA TYR A 132 -0.12 -15.16 -6.97
C TYR A 132 -0.54 -14.11 -8.01
N GLY A 133 -1.59 -14.41 -8.77
CA GLY A 133 -2.17 -13.49 -9.78
C GLY A 133 -1.56 -13.62 -11.19
N LEU A 134 -0.61 -14.52 -11.41
CA LEU A 134 0.11 -14.68 -12.68
C LEU A 134 -0.50 -15.75 -13.58
N ASN A 135 -0.88 -16.88 -13.01
CA ASN A 135 -1.34 -18.06 -13.75
C ASN A 135 -2.86 -17.98 -13.99
N THR A 136 -3.24 -17.87 -15.26
CA THR A 136 -4.65 -17.74 -15.67
C THR A 136 -5.56 -18.88 -15.24
N LYS A 137 -4.99 -20.10 -15.06
CA LYS A 137 -5.72 -21.29 -14.58
C LYS A 137 -6.38 -21.06 -13.20
N TYR A 138 -5.74 -20.26 -12.35
CA TYR A 138 -6.22 -20.00 -11.00
C TYR A 138 -6.98 -18.69 -10.86
N LEU A 139 -7.16 -17.93 -11.95
CA LEU A 139 -7.88 -16.67 -11.88
C LEU A 139 -9.40 -16.90 -11.85
N THR A 140 -10.05 -16.08 -11.04
CA THR A 140 -11.50 -15.89 -11.03
C THR A 140 -11.84 -14.41 -11.14
N LYS A 141 -13.12 -14.05 -11.23
CA LYS A 141 -13.56 -12.66 -11.37
C LYS A 141 -14.25 -12.17 -10.11
N ILE A 142 -13.96 -10.94 -9.72
CA ILE A 142 -14.78 -10.20 -8.76
C ILE A 142 -16.10 -9.85 -9.46
N PRO A 143 -17.26 -10.30 -8.96
CA PRO A 143 -18.56 -10.03 -9.58
C PRO A 143 -18.81 -8.52 -9.69
N GLY A 144 -19.30 -8.07 -10.84
CA GLY A 144 -19.69 -6.67 -11.08
C GLY A 144 -18.54 -5.68 -11.35
N LEU A 145 -17.31 -5.99 -11.02
CA LEU A 145 -16.16 -5.09 -11.27
C LEU A 145 -15.81 -5.09 -12.77
N LYS A 146 -15.81 -3.90 -13.40
CA LYS A 146 -15.55 -3.75 -14.84
C LYS A 146 -14.05 -3.68 -15.20
N SER A 147 -13.19 -3.16 -14.30
CA SER A 147 -11.76 -3.01 -14.56
C SER A 147 -11.02 -4.36 -14.64
N ASN A 148 -9.80 -4.34 -15.19
CA ASN A 148 -8.94 -5.54 -15.25
C ASN A 148 -8.56 -6.09 -13.87
N ARG A 149 -8.68 -5.30 -12.82
CA ARG A 149 -8.47 -5.73 -11.43
C ARG A 149 -9.51 -6.74 -10.94
N LYS A 150 -10.58 -6.97 -11.72
CA LYS A 150 -11.57 -8.04 -11.46
C LYS A 150 -10.96 -9.45 -11.44
N TYR A 151 -9.83 -9.66 -12.12
CA TYR A 151 -9.18 -10.96 -12.14
C TYR A 151 -8.29 -11.12 -10.91
N ILE A 152 -8.69 -12.00 -10.00
CA ILE A 152 -8.02 -12.32 -8.75
C ILE A 152 -7.70 -13.81 -8.68
N ASP A 153 -6.62 -14.19 -7.98
CA ASP A 153 -6.22 -15.59 -7.82
C ASP A 153 -7.10 -16.27 -6.75
N LYS A 154 -7.59 -17.46 -7.07
CA LYS A 154 -8.41 -18.26 -6.15
C LYS A 154 -7.68 -18.57 -4.84
N ARG A 155 -6.36 -18.72 -4.87
CA ARG A 155 -5.50 -19.05 -3.73
C ARG A 155 -5.06 -17.82 -2.92
N GLY A 156 -5.19 -16.63 -3.51
CA GLY A 156 -4.83 -15.33 -2.93
C GLY A 156 -6.07 -14.55 -2.48
N ILE A 157 -6.34 -13.42 -3.14
CA ILE A 157 -7.40 -12.47 -2.78
C ILE A 157 -8.78 -13.14 -2.63
N PHE A 158 -9.10 -14.15 -3.45
CA PHE A 158 -10.41 -14.79 -3.38
C PHE A 158 -10.62 -15.52 -2.04
N LEU A 159 -9.66 -16.29 -1.55
CA LEU A 159 -9.76 -17.04 -0.29
C LEU A 159 -9.49 -16.18 0.94
N SER A 160 -8.58 -15.22 0.88
CA SER A 160 -8.17 -14.44 2.06
C SER A 160 -9.29 -13.57 2.60
N ASP A 161 -9.35 -13.42 3.93
CA ASP A 161 -10.36 -12.61 4.62
C ASP A 161 -9.99 -11.13 4.66
N VAL A 162 -8.69 -10.86 4.76
CA VAL A 162 -8.13 -9.51 4.86
C VAL A 162 -7.25 -9.20 3.65
N ILE A 163 -7.57 -8.10 2.97
CA ILE A 163 -6.83 -7.64 1.81
C ILE A 163 -6.10 -6.35 2.16
N PHE A 164 -4.77 -6.40 2.22
CA PHE A 164 -3.96 -5.20 2.35
C PHE A 164 -3.62 -4.65 0.96
N VAL A 165 -4.10 -3.46 0.67
CA VAL A 165 -4.02 -2.85 -0.66
C VAL A 165 -3.29 -1.51 -0.58
N PRO A 166 -1.95 -1.51 -0.64
CA PRO A 166 -1.22 -0.27 -0.72
C PRO A 166 -1.47 0.42 -2.07
N LEU A 167 -1.94 1.67 -2.05
CA LEU A 167 -2.18 2.51 -3.23
C LEU A 167 -3.24 1.92 -4.20
N GLU A 168 -4.52 1.95 -3.81
CA GLU A 168 -5.65 1.35 -4.55
C GLU A 168 -6.58 2.39 -5.19
N ASP A 169 -7.45 1.91 -6.09
CA ASP A 169 -8.61 2.66 -6.57
C ASP A 169 -9.91 2.30 -5.80
N GLY A 170 -10.80 3.29 -5.68
CA GLY A 170 -12.01 3.16 -4.87
C GLY A 170 -13.02 2.15 -5.38
N ASP A 171 -13.10 1.92 -6.69
CA ASP A 171 -14.06 0.99 -7.27
C ASP A 171 -13.79 -0.44 -6.79
N ARG A 172 -12.52 -0.89 -6.87
CA ARG A 172 -12.17 -2.22 -6.42
C ARG A 172 -12.36 -2.40 -4.91
N THR A 173 -12.05 -1.39 -4.11
CA THR A 173 -12.26 -1.42 -2.67
C THR A 173 -13.73 -1.71 -2.35
N GLU A 174 -14.68 -1.03 -3.00
CA GLU A 174 -16.11 -1.28 -2.84
C GLU A 174 -16.50 -2.72 -3.17
N PHE A 175 -16.00 -3.27 -4.28
CA PHE A 175 -16.33 -4.64 -4.68
C PHE A 175 -15.70 -5.70 -3.76
N LEU A 176 -14.51 -5.47 -3.23
CA LEU A 176 -13.92 -6.34 -2.19
C LEU A 176 -14.77 -6.33 -0.93
N LYS A 177 -15.30 -5.16 -0.53
CA LYS A 177 -16.25 -5.05 0.58
C LYS A 177 -17.54 -5.83 0.33
N LYS A 178 -18.09 -5.78 -0.90
CA LYS A 178 -19.27 -6.59 -1.29
C LYS A 178 -19.00 -8.10 -1.26
N MET A 179 -17.72 -8.51 -1.32
CA MET A 179 -17.30 -9.91 -1.11
C MET A 179 -17.05 -10.24 0.38
N ASN A 180 -17.48 -9.39 1.30
CA ASN A 180 -17.25 -9.51 2.75
C ASN A 180 -15.75 -9.53 3.15
N LYS A 181 -14.88 -8.93 2.35
CA LYS A 181 -13.46 -8.81 2.70
C LYS A 181 -13.24 -7.59 3.60
N THR A 182 -12.35 -7.73 4.58
CA THR A 182 -11.79 -6.59 5.31
C THR A 182 -10.70 -5.96 4.47
N VAL A 183 -10.81 -4.67 4.17
CA VAL A 183 -9.86 -3.95 3.33
C VAL A 183 -9.04 -2.97 4.16
N ILE A 184 -7.73 -3.16 4.13
CA ILE A 184 -6.74 -2.23 4.69
C ILE A 184 -6.06 -1.52 3.53
N THR A 185 -5.98 -0.19 3.56
CA THR A 185 -5.30 0.58 2.52
C THR A 185 -4.30 1.58 3.09
N VAL A 186 -3.31 1.93 2.26
CA VAL A 186 -2.44 3.10 2.46
C VAL A 186 -2.80 4.10 1.37
N ASP A 187 -3.26 5.27 1.76
CA ASP A 187 -3.62 6.34 0.83
C ASP A 187 -3.29 7.70 1.46
N LEU A 188 -2.46 8.49 0.79
CA LEU A 188 -2.12 9.85 1.22
C LEU A 188 -3.33 10.81 1.19
N ASN A 189 -4.34 10.51 0.38
CA ASN A 189 -5.54 11.31 0.25
C ASN A 189 -6.68 10.80 1.16
N PRO A 190 -6.93 11.42 2.33
CA PRO A 190 -8.03 11.01 3.22
C PRO A 190 -9.43 11.26 2.65
N LEU A 191 -9.53 12.06 1.57
CA LEU A 191 -10.78 12.37 0.87
C LEU A 191 -11.06 11.39 -0.28
N SER A 192 -10.17 10.47 -0.56
CA SER A 192 -10.34 9.52 -1.65
C SER A 192 -11.51 8.56 -1.37
N ARG A 193 -12.12 8.08 -2.44
CA ARG A 193 -13.13 7.03 -2.34
C ARG A 193 -12.57 5.74 -1.73
N THR A 194 -11.32 5.42 -2.01
CA THR A 194 -10.60 4.30 -1.39
C THR A 194 -10.53 4.46 0.12
N SER A 195 -10.10 5.63 0.60
CA SER A 195 -10.01 5.93 2.03
C SER A 195 -11.37 5.82 2.74
N ALA A 196 -12.42 6.35 2.11
CA ALA A 196 -13.76 6.34 2.68
C ALA A 196 -14.38 4.93 2.75
N MET A 197 -14.08 4.05 1.78
CA MET A 197 -14.70 2.72 1.65
C MET A 197 -13.92 1.61 2.38
N SER A 198 -12.66 1.83 2.74
CA SER A 198 -11.84 0.85 3.45
C SER A 198 -12.24 0.71 4.91
N ASP A 199 -11.98 -0.46 5.50
CA ASP A 199 -12.15 -0.70 6.95
C ASP A 199 -11.06 -0.01 7.76
N ILE A 200 -9.82 -0.02 7.24
CA ILE A 200 -8.67 0.60 7.88
C ILE A 200 -7.91 1.37 6.81
N THR A 201 -7.86 2.70 6.93
CA THR A 201 -7.08 3.57 6.05
C THR A 201 -5.91 4.18 6.79
N ILE A 202 -4.70 3.85 6.37
CA ILE A 202 -3.48 4.48 6.84
C ILE A 202 -3.19 5.67 5.93
N VAL A 203 -3.39 6.88 6.46
CA VAL A 203 -3.10 8.11 5.72
C VAL A 203 -1.65 8.50 5.94
N ASP A 204 -0.77 8.00 5.08
CA ASP A 204 0.67 8.28 5.09
C ASP A 204 1.33 7.75 3.80
N ASN A 205 2.61 8.06 3.62
CA ASN A 205 3.39 7.54 2.52
C ASN A 205 3.80 6.08 2.75
N LEU A 206 3.62 5.24 1.74
CA LEU A 206 3.91 3.81 1.80
C LEU A 206 5.35 3.50 2.23
N VAL A 207 6.31 4.34 1.84
CA VAL A 207 7.73 4.17 2.21
C VAL A 207 8.00 4.36 3.69
N ARG A 208 7.12 5.05 4.43
CA ARG A 208 7.16 5.19 5.88
C ARG A 208 6.30 4.15 6.58
N VAL A 209 5.14 3.84 6.00
CA VAL A 209 4.18 2.88 6.57
C VAL A 209 4.76 1.48 6.69
N LEU A 210 5.35 0.94 5.63
CA LEU A 210 5.79 -0.47 5.63
C LEU A 210 6.92 -0.75 6.63
N PRO A 211 7.97 0.07 6.74
CA PRO A 211 8.98 -0.11 7.80
C PRO A 211 8.37 -0.08 9.21
N GLU A 212 7.41 0.81 9.47
CA GLU A 212 6.74 0.88 10.77
C GLU A 212 5.85 -0.36 11.01
N MET A 213 5.10 -0.84 10.01
CA MET A 213 4.34 -2.10 10.10
C MET A 213 5.26 -3.29 10.40
N ILE A 214 6.43 -3.37 9.77
CA ILE A 214 7.43 -4.42 10.03
C ILE A 214 7.91 -4.36 11.48
N LYS A 215 8.20 -3.16 12.00
CA LYS A 215 8.59 -2.94 13.40
C LYS A 215 7.46 -3.38 14.34
N GLN A 216 6.22 -2.95 14.07
CA GLN A 216 5.05 -3.30 14.86
C GLN A 216 4.77 -4.82 14.82
N SER A 217 4.92 -5.48 13.68
CA SER A 217 4.75 -6.93 13.57
C SER A 217 5.71 -7.70 14.48
N ARG A 218 6.97 -7.25 14.58
CA ARG A 218 7.95 -7.85 15.49
C ARG A 218 7.57 -7.62 16.96
N ASN A 219 7.12 -6.41 17.30
CA ASN A 219 6.73 -6.07 18.67
C ASN A 219 5.48 -6.83 19.12
N MET A 220 4.60 -7.19 18.19
CA MET A 220 3.35 -7.91 18.45
C MET A 220 3.48 -9.43 18.29
N SER A 221 4.64 -9.97 17.90
CA SER A 221 4.81 -11.41 17.61
C SER A 221 4.43 -12.35 18.75
N ASN A 222 4.50 -11.87 20.00
CA ASN A 222 4.21 -12.64 21.20
C ASN A 222 2.84 -12.30 21.82
N LEU A 223 2.04 -11.43 21.18
CA LEU A 223 0.70 -11.10 21.68
C LEU A 223 -0.26 -12.25 21.42
N SER A 224 -1.17 -12.48 22.35
CA SER A 224 -2.26 -13.44 22.17
C SER A 224 -3.28 -12.93 21.15
N GLU A 225 -4.05 -13.85 20.55
CA GLU A 225 -5.17 -13.47 19.68
C GLU A 225 -6.15 -12.52 20.37
N SER A 226 -6.44 -12.75 21.65
CA SER A 226 -7.29 -11.88 22.47
C SER A 226 -6.75 -10.46 22.56
N ASP A 227 -5.43 -10.29 22.68
CA ASP A 227 -4.83 -8.96 22.77
C ASP A 227 -4.84 -8.25 21.40
N LEU A 228 -4.58 -8.97 20.33
CA LEU A 228 -4.72 -8.44 18.97
C LEU A 228 -6.17 -8.02 18.67
N GLN A 229 -7.17 -8.83 19.09
CA GLN A 229 -8.59 -8.48 18.97
C GLN A 229 -8.96 -7.21 19.75
N LYS A 230 -8.42 -7.01 20.96
CA LYS A 230 -8.65 -5.79 21.76
C LYS A 230 -8.12 -4.53 21.05
N ILE A 231 -6.98 -4.64 20.34
CA ILE A 231 -6.42 -3.53 19.55
C ILE A 231 -7.38 -3.13 18.43
N ILE A 232 -7.96 -4.11 17.74
CA ILE A 232 -8.81 -3.89 16.56
C ILE A 232 -10.20 -3.38 16.95
N LYS A 233 -10.79 -3.93 18.02
CA LYS A 233 -12.21 -3.74 18.40
C LYS A 233 -12.64 -2.28 18.55
N LYS A 234 -11.74 -1.38 18.95
CA LYS A 234 -12.03 0.05 19.20
C LYS A 234 -11.76 0.93 17.98
N PHE A 235 -11.35 0.36 16.85
CA PHE A 235 -11.00 1.14 15.67
C PHE A 235 -12.25 1.61 14.91
N ASN A 236 -12.19 2.84 14.43
CA ASN A 236 -13.22 3.42 13.58
C ASN A 236 -12.56 4.26 12.49
N ASN A 237 -12.62 3.78 11.24
CA ASN A 237 -11.97 4.40 10.09
C ASN A 237 -12.43 5.86 9.87
N LYS A 238 -13.75 6.10 9.89
CA LYS A 238 -14.32 7.44 9.70
C LYS A 238 -13.82 8.43 10.76
N LYS A 239 -13.72 8.00 12.02
CA LYS A 239 -13.17 8.82 13.10
C LYS A 239 -11.70 9.16 12.85
N GLN A 240 -10.89 8.18 12.40
CA GLN A 240 -9.47 8.41 12.08
C GLN A 240 -9.30 9.36 10.90
N LEU A 241 -10.06 9.19 9.83
CA LEU A 241 -10.05 10.11 8.67
C LEU A 241 -10.39 11.54 9.09
N ASN A 242 -11.40 11.73 9.93
CA ASN A 242 -11.74 13.05 10.46
C ASN A 242 -10.62 13.68 11.30
N LEU A 243 -9.91 12.87 12.10
CA LEU A 243 -8.76 13.36 12.87
C LEU A 243 -7.59 13.78 11.97
N ILE A 244 -7.31 13.01 10.92
CA ILE A 244 -6.28 13.36 9.93
C ILE A 244 -6.65 14.65 9.19
N LEU A 245 -7.90 14.80 8.75
CA LEU A 245 -8.36 16.03 8.09
C LEU A 245 -8.19 17.26 9.00
N LYS A 246 -8.56 17.14 10.28
CA LYS A 246 -8.31 18.20 11.27
C LYS A 246 -6.83 18.51 11.43
N TYR A 247 -5.99 17.49 11.48
CA TYR A 247 -4.53 17.65 11.56
C TYR A 247 -3.98 18.41 10.34
N MET A 248 -4.39 18.02 9.13
CA MET A 248 -3.98 18.68 7.89
C MET A 248 -4.46 20.14 7.82
N SER A 249 -5.72 20.39 8.17
CA SER A 249 -6.28 21.76 8.21
C SER A 249 -5.53 22.63 9.20
N LYS A 250 -5.29 22.15 10.41
CA LYS A 250 -4.53 22.90 11.42
C LYS A 250 -3.12 23.23 10.91
N ARG A 251 -2.43 22.26 10.32
CA ARG A 251 -1.08 22.45 9.77
C ARG A 251 -1.07 23.54 8.68
N LEU A 252 -2.07 23.56 7.79
CA LEU A 252 -2.18 24.60 6.76
C LEU A 252 -2.39 25.99 7.37
N ILE A 253 -3.22 26.11 8.41
CA ILE A 253 -3.41 27.37 9.14
C ILE A 253 -2.11 27.81 9.80
N ASP A 254 -1.45 26.90 10.54
CA ASP A 254 -0.19 27.21 11.27
C ASP A 254 0.95 27.62 10.31
N LEU A 255 0.90 27.24 9.03
CA LEU A 255 1.87 27.65 8.00
C LEU A 255 1.51 28.97 7.30
N SER A 256 0.27 29.44 7.44
CA SER A 256 -0.23 30.70 6.83
C SER A 256 -0.08 31.91 7.74
N THR A 257 0.27 31.71 9.00
CA THR A 257 0.57 32.72 10.02
C THR A 257 2.05 32.90 10.19
#